data_75317ce381375290085e5890906dd1a5
#
_entry.id   75317ce381375290085e5890906dd1a5
#
_cell.length_a   1.000
_cell.length_b   1.000
_cell.length_c   1.000
_cell.angle_alpha   90.00
_cell.angle_beta   90.00
_cell.angle_gamma   90.00
#
_symmetry.space_group_name_H-M   'P 1'
#
loop_
_entity.id
_entity.type
_entity.pdbx_description
1 polymer ?
#
loop_
_entity_poly.entity_id
_entity_poly.type
_entity_poly.pdbx_seq_one_letter_code
_entity_poly.pdbx_strand_id
1 'polypeptide(L)'
;MKPSLYIETTVPSYYVSRDSRDVVVLAHQQITRVWWETRLSDFRAYVSPVVLEEAREGDPEQARRRLEVLGLFQILEASEAVERLAARYMAEFRLPGSAIRDAAHLAFACVYEMDFMVTWNCAHIANAEIIRRLTRFNAIAGVATPTICTPEELFGVEQEA
;
A
#
# COMPACT_ATOMS: atom_id res chain seq x y z
N MET A 1 -20.80 6.82 1.43
CA MET A 1 -19.54 7.07 2.17
C MET A 1 -18.37 6.69 1.28
N LYS A 2 -17.29 7.47 1.29
CA LYS A 2 -16.09 7.14 0.51
C LYS A 2 -15.46 5.83 1.02
N PRO A 3 -14.99 4.94 0.13
CA PRO A 3 -14.30 3.74 0.55
C PRO A 3 -12.98 4.07 1.26
N SER A 4 -12.55 3.18 2.15
CA SER A 4 -11.29 3.27 2.86
C SER A 4 -10.14 2.73 2.00
N LEU A 5 -8.99 3.42 2.06
CA LEU A 5 -7.81 3.10 1.26
C LEU A 5 -6.56 3.11 2.13
N TYR A 6 -5.85 2.00 2.17
CA TYR A 6 -4.50 1.94 2.73
C TYR A 6 -3.48 2.26 1.64
N ILE A 7 -2.61 3.24 1.91
CA ILE A 7 -1.56 3.66 0.98
C ILE A 7 -0.22 3.09 1.44
N GLU A 8 0.35 2.20 0.65
CA GLU A 8 1.67 1.63 0.90
C GLU A 8 2.76 2.59 0.39
N THR A 9 3.93 2.52 0.97
CA THR A 9 5.03 3.51 0.85
C THR A 9 5.50 3.76 -0.58
N THR A 10 5.42 2.77 -1.47
CA THR A 10 5.86 2.94 -2.87
C THR A 10 5.04 3.99 -3.62
N VAL A 11 3.77 4.18 -3.24
CA VAL A 11 2.88 5.13 -3.91
C VAL A 11 3.29 6.58 -3.63
N PRO A 12 3.41 7.07 -2.38
CA PRO A 12 3.93 8.41 -2.13
C PRO A 12 5.37 8.59 -2.60
N SER A 13 6.19 7.53 -2.57
CA SER A 13 7.56 7.58 -3.08
C SER A 13 7.59 7.90 -4.57
N TYR A 14 6.77 7.24 -5.37
CA TYR A 14 6.69 7.51 -6.80
C TYR A 14 6.05 8.86 -7.11
N TYR A 15 5.10 9.29 -6.30
CA TYR A 15 4.46 10.61 -6.45
C TYR A 15 5.45 11.77 -6.35
N VAL A 16 6.35 11.74 -5.36
CA VAL A 16 7.27 12.85 -5.08
C VAL A 16 8.64 12.71 -5.73
N SER A 17 8.99 11.53 -6.24
CA SER A 17 10.33 11.25 -6.76
C SER A 17 10.65 12.03 -8.03
N ARG A 18 11.94 12.24 -8.28
CA ARG A 18 12.43 12.72 -9.56
C ARG A 18 12.17 11.68 -10.64
N ASP A 19 12.02 12.14 -11.87
CA ASP A 19 11.79 11.25 -13.01
C ASP A 19 12.93 10.23 -13.15
N SER A 20 12.55 8.96 -13.19
CA SER A 20 13.49 7.86 -13.38
C SER A 20 13.99 7.81 -14.84
N ARG A 21 15.22 7.33 -15.00
CA ARG A 21 15.76 6.98 -16.33
C ARG A 21 15.27 5.61 -16.81
N ASP A 22 14.80 4.78 -15.89
CA ASP A 22 14.15 3.51 -16.24
C ASP A 22 12.73 3.82 -16.73
N VAL A 23 12.42 3.38 -17.94
CA VAL A 23 11.15 3.69 -18.62
C VAL A 23 9.94 3.09 -17.92
N VAL A 24 10.09 1.92 -17.30
CA VAL A 24 9.00 1.26 -16.56
C VAL A 24 8.71 2.02 -15.27
N VAL A 25 9.75 2.36 -14.50
CA VAL A 25 9.61 3.16 -13.28
C VAL A 25 9.04 4.53 -13.60
N LEU A 26 9.50 5.18 -14.65
CA LEU A 26 8.95 6.49 -15.08
C LEU A 26 7.45 6.40 -15.41
N ALA A 27 7.03 5.35 -16.12
CA ALA A 27 5.62 5.14 -16.41
C ALA A 27 4.80 4.99 -15.12
N HIS A 28 5.27 4.21 -14.16
CA HIS A 28 4.62 4.06 -12.85
C HIS A 28 4.57 5.39 -12.07
N GLN A 29 5.64 6.18 -12.11
CA GLN A 29 5.65 7.52 -11.50
C GLN A 29 4.59 8.45 -12.10
N GLN A 30 4.48 8.47 -13.43
CA GLN A 30 3.49 9.31 -14.11
C GLN A 30 2.06 8.86 -13.85
N ILE A 31 1.79 7.56 -13.89
CA ILE A 31 0.49 6.98 -13.53
C ILE A 31 0.12 7.38 -12.09
N THR A 32 1.07 7.25 -11.17
CA THR A 32 0.87 7.60 -9.75
C THR A 32 0.49 9.06 -9.58
N ARG A 33 1.18 9.98 -10.27
CA ARG A 33 0.88 11.42 -10.20
C ARG A 33 -0.51 11.74 -10.69
N VAL A 34 -0.90 11.21 -11.85
CA VAL A 34 -2.26 11.43 -12.39
C VAL A 34 -3.31 10.86 -11.45
N TRP A 35 -3.13 9.62 -10.97
CA TRP A 35 -4.04 8.99 -10.02
C TRP A 35 -4.15 9.79 -8.71
N TRP A 36 -3.03 10.20 -8.14
CA TRP A 36 -2.99 10.98 -6.90
C TRP A 36 -3.77 12.29 -7.01
N GLU A 37 -3.58 13.00 -8.10
CA GLU A 37 -4.19 14.31 -8.33
C GLU A 37 -5.67 14.24 -8.72
N THR A 38 -6.10 13.14 -9.34
CA THR A 38 -7.46 13.02 -9.90
C THR A 38 -8.38 12.08 -9.11
N ARG A 39 -7.84 11.08 -8.42
CA ARG A 39 -8.63 10.00 -7.83
C ARG A 39 -8.51 9.87 -6.31
N LEU A 40 -7.40 10.28 -5.72
CA LEU A 40 -7.15 10.09 -4.29
C LEU A 40 -8.25 10.69 -3.41
N SER A 41 -8.81 11.82 -3.82
CA SER A 41 -9.88 12.50 -3.07
C SER A 41 -11.20 11.70 -3.00
N ASP A 42 -11.36 10.65 -3.80
CA ASP A 42 -12.54 9.79 -3.76
C ASP A 42 -12.50 8.78 -2.60
N PHE A 43 -11.38 8.69 -1.92
CA PHE A 43 -11.13 7.73 -0.84
C PHE A 43 -10.93 8.41 0.52
N ARG A 44 -11.18 7.65 1.58
CA ARG A 44 -10.67 7.96 2.92
C ARG A 44 -9.31 7.27 3.06
N ALA A 45 -8.24 8.04 2.92
CA ALA A 45 -6.89 7.51 2.83
C ALA A 45 -6.23 7.39 4.21
N TYR A 46 -5.55 6.27 4.42
CA TYR A 46 -4.85 5.91 5.65
C TYR A 46 -3.45 5.42 5.35
N VAL A 47 -2.55 5.70 6.27
CA VAL A 47 -1.18 5.16 6.31
C VAL A 47 -0.92 4.52 7.66
N SER A 48 0.24 3.91 7.85
CA SER A 48 0.64 3.27 9.09
C SER A 48 1.99 3.77 9.58
N PRO A 49 2.38 3.47 10.84
CA PRO A 49 3.74 3.74 11.32
C PRO A 49 4.83 3.14 10.44
N VAL A 50 4.58 1.98 9.81
CA VAL A 50 5.54 1.35 8.89
C VAL A 50 5.77 2.21 7.65
N VAL A 51 4.71 2.80 7.09
CA VAL A 51 4.83 3.75 5.97
C VAL A 51 5.69 4.95 6.35
N LEU A 52 5.47 5.52 7.54
CA LEU A 52 6.25 6.66 8.03
C LEU A 52 7.71 6.29 8.29
N GLU A 53 7.98 5.10 8.79
CA GLU A 53 9.32 4.59 9.02
C GLU A 53 10.09 4.45 7.70
N GLU A 54 9.51 3.78 6.73
CA GLU A 54 10.10 3.63 5.39
C GLU A 54 10.27 4.97 4.67
N ALA A 55 9.31 5.88 4.83
CA ALA A 55 9.36 7.21 4.21
C ALA A 55 10.54 8.07 4.70
N ARG A 56 11.09 7.78 5.88
CA ARG A 56 12.26 8.48 6.43
C ARG A 56 13.58 7.99 5.87
N GLU A 57 13.59 6.87 5.18
CA GLU A 57 14.81 6.24 4.67
C GLU A 57 15.30 6.87 3.35
N GLY A 58 16.59 6.69 3.05
CA GLY A 58 17.21 7.10 1.80
C GLY A 58 17.60 8.57 1.75
N ASP A 59 17.49 9.17 0.57
CA ASP A 59 17.87 10.55 0.34
C ASP A 59 17.05 11.51 1.23
N PRO A 60 17.73 12.42 2.00
CA PRO A 60 17.03 13.30 2.94
C PRO A 60 15.98 14.21 2.31
N GLU A 61 16.23 14.72 1.12
CA GLU A 61 15.29 15.60 0.42
C GLU A 61 14.06 14.80 -0.06
N GLN A 62 14.26 13.62 -0.57
CA GLN A 62 13.15 12.73 -0.97
C GLN A 62 12.35 12.28 0.26
N ALA A 63 13.01 11.96 1.36
CA ALA A 63 12.36 11.63 2.63
C ALA A 63 11.48 12.79 3.13
N ARG A 64 12.00 14.01 3.10
CA ARG A 64 11.25 15.22 3.46
C ARG A 64 9.98 15.36 2.62
N ARG A 65 10.08 15.20 1.32
CA ARG A 65 8.93 15.30 0.39
C ARG A 65 7.88 14.21 0.65
N ARG A 66 8.32 12.98 0.91
CA ARG A 66 7.39 11.89 1.28
C ARG A 66 6.64 12.20 2.56
N LEU A 67 7.35 12.62 3.62
CA LEU A 67 6.73 12.94 4.90
C LEU A 67 5.77 14.13 4.81
N GLU A 68 6.06 15.11 3.98
CA GLU A 68 5.20 16.27 3.74
C GLU A 68 3.82 15.83 3.17
N VAL A 69 3.80 15.00 2.13
CA VAL A 69 2.53 14.52 1.56
C VAL A 69 1.81 13.53 2.47
N LEU A 70 2.55 12.74 3.27
CA LEU A 70 1.98 11.78 4.22
C LEU A 70 1.31 12.46 5.42
N GLY A 71 1.71 13.69 5.76
CA GLY A 71 1.12 14.47 6.85
C GLY A 71 -0.37 14.81 6.65
N LEU A 72 -0.90 14.59 5.46
CA LEU A 72 -2.31 14.83 5.13
C LEU A 72 -3.22 13.63 5.47
N PHE A 73 -2.66 12.46 5.79
CA PHE A 73 -3.43 11.24 5.98
C PHE A 73 -3.58 10.86 7.45
N GLN A 74 -4.64 10.12 7.73
CA GLN A 74 -4.84 9.51 9.03
C GLN A 74 -3.87 8.34 9.21
N ILE A 75 -3.28 8.24 10.40
CA ILE A 75 -2.32 7.20 10.74
C ILE A 75 -3.04 6.12 11.54
N LEU A 76 -3.01 4.87 11.04
CA LEU A 76 -3.51 3.72 11.77
C LEU A 76 -2.58 3.41 12.95
N GLU A 77 -3.15 3.03 14.07
CA GLU A 77 -2.39 2.71 15.27
C GLU A 77 -1.81 1.30 15.20
N ALA A 78 -0.56 1.15 15.64
CA ALA A 78 0.03 -0.17 15.84
C ALA A 78 -0.72 -0.90 16.98
N SER A 79 -0.94 -2.20 16.78
CA SER A 79 -1.63 -3.02 17.76
C SER A 79 -1.03 -4.42 17.81
N GLU A 80 -1.28 -5.11 18.93
CA GLU A 80 -0.88 -6.52 19.07
C GLU A 80 -1.55 -7.41 18.00
N ALA A 81 -2.77 -7.09 17.59
CA ALA A 81 -3.46 -7.81 16.52
C ALA A 81 -2.72 -7.68 15.17
N VAL A 82 -2.21 -6.49 14.84
CA VAL A 82 -1.40 -6.26 13.64
C VAL A 82 -0.10 -7.05 13.72
N GLU A 83 0.61 -7.01 14.84
CA GLU A 83 1.88 -7.73 15.03
C GLU A 83 1.70 -9.24 14.91
N ARG A 84 0.67 -9.80 15.53
CA ARG A 84 0.36 -11.23 15.44
C ARG A 84 0.01 -11.66 14.03
N LEU A 85 -0.81 -10.89 13.34
CA LEU A 85 -1.21 -11.22 11.97
C LEU A 85 -0.02 -11.14 11.00
N ALA A 86 0.83 -10.11 11.14
CA ALA A 86 2.05 -9.97 10.35
C ALA A 86 2.99 -11.17 10.53
N ALA A 87 3.20 -11.63 11.77
CA ALA A 87 4.00 -12.80 12.07
C ALA A 87 3.43 -14.08 11.42
N ARG A 88 2.10 -14.23 11.43
CA ARG A 88 1.43 -15.35 10.76
C ARG A 88 1.63 -15.31 9.24
N TYR A 89 1.54 -14.13 8.62
CA TYR A 89 1.80 -14.00 7.19
C TYR A 89 3.24 -14.34 6.81
N MET A 90 4.21 -13.92 7.62
CA MET A 90 5.61 -14.27 7.40
C MET A 90 5.82 -15.81 7.39
N ALA A 91 5.23 -16.50 8.35
CA ALA A 91 5.33 -17.96 8.46
C ALA A 91 4.56 -18.69 7.35
N GLU A 92 3.32 -18.32 7.13
CA GLU A 92 2.41 -19.01 6.20
C GLU A 92 2.84 -18.85 4.74
N PHE A 93 3.28 -17.65 4.37
CA PHE A 93 3.69 -17.35 3.00
C PHE A 93 5.17 -17.65 2.76
N ARG A 94 5.89 -18.07 3.80
CA ARG A 94 7.34 -18.33 3.75
C ARG A 94 8.11 -17.14 3.17
N LEU A 95 7.75 -15.94 3.60
CA LEU A 95 8.37 -14.73 3.13
C LEU A 95 9.81 -14.62 3.66
N PRO A 96 10.76 -14.09 2.86
CA PRO A 96 12.10 -13.80 3.34
C PRO A 96 12.07 -12.77 4.46
N GLY A 97 13.07 -12.78 5.36
CA GLY A 97 13.14 -11.81 6.47
C GLY A 97 13.11 -10.34 6.02
N SER A 98 13.60 -10.06 4.81
CA SER A 98 13.53 -8.72 4.20
C SER A 98 12.09 -8.26 3.89
N ALA A 99 11.12 -9.15 3.86
CA ALA A 99 9.70 -8.84 3.59
C ALA A 99 8.86 -8.62 4.87
N ILE A 100 9.50 -8.44 6.02
CA ILE A 100 8.78 -8.24 7.30
C ILE A 100 7.89 -6.99 7.26
N ARG A 101 8.34 -5.92 6.63
CA ARG A 101 7.54 -4.70 6.46
C ARG A 101 6.39 -4.91 5.48
N ASP A 102 6.58 -5.72 4.44
CA ASP A 102 5.52 -6.07 3.49
C ASP A 102 4.39 -6.83 4.19
N ALA A 103 4.74 -7.78 5.05
CA ALA A 103 3.78 -8.48 5.90
C ALA A 103 3.05 -7.54 6.87
N ALA A 104 3.74 -6.55 7.42
CA ALA A 104 3.13 -5.53 8.28
C ALA A 104 2.13 -4.66 7.52
N HIS A 105 2.44 -4.22 6.30
CA HIS A 105 1.49 -3.48 5.46
C HIS A 105 0.21 -4.29 5.22
N LEU A 106 0.33 -5.55 4.85
CA LEU A 106 -0.81 -6.45 4.66
C LEU A 106 -1.62 -6.59 5.95
N ALA A 107 -0.96 -6.77 7.09
CA ALA A 107 -1.62 -6.92 8.37
C ALA A 107 -2.40 -5.66 8.79
N PHE A 108 -1.82 -4.47 8.60
CA PHE A 108 -2.55 -3.22 8.85
C PHE A 108 -3.82 -3.12 8.00
N ALA A 109 -3.70 -3.35 6.70
CA ALA A 109 -4.85 -3.25 5.80
C ALA A 109 -5.96 -4.25 6.15
N CYS A 110 -5.60 -5.47 6.58
CA CYS A 110 -6.56 -6.51 6.94
C CYS A 110 -7.18 -6.30 8.33
N VAL A 111 -6.39 -5.97 9.36
CA VAL A 111 -6.89 -5.74 10.73
C VAL A 111 -7.86 -4.56 10.78
N TYR A 112 -7.56 -3.50 10.04
CA TYR A 112 -8.43 -2.32 9.95
C TYR A 112 -9.52 -2.43 8.88
N GLU A 113 -9.69 -3.60 8.28
CA GLU A 113 -10.75 -3.90 7.29
C GLU A 113 -10.84 -2.84 6.19
N MET A 114 -9.68 -2.47 5.61
CA MET A 114 -9.64 -1.53 4.50
C MET A 114 -10.38 -2.09 3.27
N ASP A 115 -11.10 -1.23 2.56
CA ASP A 115 -11.74 -1.62 1.30
C ASP A 115 -10.70 -1.87 0.21
N PHE A 116 -9.69 -1.00 0.14
CA PHE A 116 -8.60 -1.07 -0.84
C PHE A 116 -7.22 -0.93 -0.19
N MET A 117 -6.24 -1.54 -0.83
CA MET A 117 -4.82 -1.31 -0.56
C MET A 117 -4.12 -1.01 -1.88
N VAL A 118 -3.50 0.17 -1.99
CA VAL A 118 -2.80 0.60 -3.20
C VAL A 118 -1.29 0.54 -3.01
N THR A 119 -0.59 -0.08 -3.96
CA THR A 119 0.86 -0.35 -3.89
C THR A 119 1.45 -0.59 -5.26
N TRP A 120 2.74 -0.29 -5.43
CA TRP A 120 3.55 -0.76 -6.57
C TRP A 120 4.47 -1.93 -6.21
N ASN A 121 4.39 -2.45 -4.98
CA ASN A 121 5.16 -3.64 -4.59
C ASN A 121 4.55 -4.90 -5.21
N CYS A 122 4.90 -5.17 -6.47
CA CYS A 122 4.42 -6.34 -7.21
C CYS A 122 5.21 -7.63 -6.91
N ALA A 123 6.25 -7.54 -6.08
CA ALA A 123 7.00 -8.73 -5.63
C ALA A 123 6.31 -9.44 -4.47
N HIS A 124 5.86 -8.69 -3.44
CA HIS A 124 5.38 -9.28 -2.20
C HIS A 124 3.98 -8.84 -1.77
N ILE A 125 3.34 -7.90 -2.46
CA ILE A 125 2.01 -7.39 -2.09
C ILE A 125 1.03 -7.47 -3.25
N ALA A 126 1.17 -6.63 -4.29
CA ALA A 126 0.36 -6.70 -5.51
C ALA A 126 0.87 -7.81 -6.43
N ASN A 127 0.91 -9.01 -5.91
CA ASN A 127 1.39 -10.21 -6.57
C ASN A 127 0.27 -11.26 -6.55
N ALA A 128 -0.07 -11.81 -7.71
CA ALA A 128 -1.22 -12.70 -7.85
C ALA A 128 -1.12 -13.95 -6.95
N GLU A 129 0.08 -14.52 -6.77
CA GLU A 129 0.26 -15.68 -5.89
C GLU A 129 0.12 -15.31 -4.42
N ILE A 130 0.68 -14.18 -4.02
CA ILE A 130 0.55 -13.66 -2.63
C ILE A 130 -0.91 -13.34 -2.33
N ILE A 131 -1.60 -12.63 -3.22
CA ILE A 131 -3.03 -12.29 -3.06
C ILE A 131 -3.87 -13.55 -2.93
N ARG A 132 -3.62 -14.57 -3.73
CA ARG A 132 -4.33 -15.85 -3.65
C ARG A 132 -4.11 -16.54 -2.30
N ARG A 133 -2.88 -16.60 -1.81
CA ARG A 133 -2.54 -17.20 -0.51
C ARG A 133 -3.18 -16.40 0.63
N LEU A 134 -3.07 -15.08 0.57
CA LEU A 134 -3.68 -14.17 1.54
C LEU A 134 -5.19 -14.36 1.63
N THR A 135 -5.87 -14.37 0.50
CA THR A 135 -7.33 -14.53 0.44
C THR A 135 -7.78 -15.86 1.06
N ARG A 136 -7.09 -16.95 0.75
CA ARG A 136 -7.38 -18.27 1.34
C ARG A 136 -7.14 -18.30 2.83
N PHE A 137 -5.98 -17.81 3.26
CA PHE A 137 -5.62 -17.75 4.68
C PHE A 137 -6.64 -16.91 5.47
N ASN A 138 -6.94 -15.72 5.00
CA ASN A 138 -7.87 -14.81 5.67
C ASN A 138 -9.29 -15.38 5.74
N ALA A 139 -9.75 -16.05 4.69
CA ALA A 139 -11.06 -16.70 4.70
C ALA A 139 -11.18 -17.75 5.82
N ILE A 140 -10.13 -18.54 6.05
CA ILE A 140 -10.08 -19.55 7.11
C ILE A 140 -9.96 -18.88 8.48
N ALA A 141 -9.18 -17.81 8.58
CA ALA A 141 -8.94 -17.09 9.83
C ALA A 141 -10.06 -16.13 10.22
N GLY A 142 -11.07 -15.94 9.38
CA GLY A 142 -12.14 -14.98 9.62
C GLY A 142 -11.68 -13.51 9.51
N VAL A 143 -10.69 -13.24 8.67
CA VAL A 143 -10.12 -11.91 8.45
C VAL A 143 -10.58 -11.38 7.08
N ALA A 144 -11.00 -10.12 7.03
CA ALA A 144 -11.35 -9.46 5.78
C ALA A 144 -10.08 -9.20 4.93
N THR A 145 -10.19 -9.39 3.62
CA THR A 145 -9.09 -9.12 2.67
C THR A 145 -9.44 -7.89 1.85
N PRO A 146 -8.61 -6.83 1.85
CA PRO A 146 -8.84 -5.68 0.99
C PRO A 146 -8.67 -6.05 -0.49
N THR A 147 -9.23 -5.23 -1.38
CA THR A 147 -8.85 -5.29 -2.78
C THR A 147 -7.46 -4.67 -2.93
N ILE A 148 -6.47 -5.49 -3.26
CA ILE A 148 -5.08 -5.06 -3.44
C ILE A 148 -4.87 -4.75 -4.91
N CYS A 149 -4.38 -3.55 -5.21
CA CYS A 149 -4.22 -3.06 -6.57
C CYS A 149 -3.08 -2.04 -6.70
N THR A 150 -2.69 -1.78 -7.92
CA THR A 150 -1.81 -0.66 -8.26
C THR A 150 -2.63 0.61 -8.51
N PRO A 151 -2.01 1.80 -8.52
CA PRO A 151 -2.71 3.01 -8.94
C PRO A 151 -3.33 2.92 -10.34
N GLU A 152 -2.71 2.16 -11.26
CA GLU A 152 -3.25 1.94 -12.60
C GLU A 152 -4.61 1.25 -12.59
N GLU A 153 -4.79 0.29 -11.72
CA GLU A 153 -6.03 -0.48 -11.57
C GLU A 153 -7.12 0.28 -10.78
N LEU A 154 -6.78 1.40 -10.14
CA LEU A 154 -7.68 2.16 -9.26
C LEU A 154 -8.18 3.46 -9.89
N PHE A 155 -8.04 3.63 -11.20
CA PHE A 155 -8.81 4.61 -11.95
C PHE A 155 -10.29 4.15 -12.02
N GLY A 156 -11.22 5.10 -11.97
CA GLY A 156 -12.63 4.75 -12.09
C GLY A 156 -12.93 4.06 -13.41
N VAL A 157 -13.95 3.20 -13.41
CA VAL A 157 -14.49 2.66 -14.66
C VAL A 157 -15.07 3.82 -15.46
N GLU A 158 -14.62 3.99 -16.70
CA GLU A 158 -15.20 4.98 -17.60
C GLU A 158 -16.68 4.62 -17.79
N GLN A 159 -17.57 5.53 -17.40
CA GLN A 159 -18.97 5.40 -17.75
C GLN A 159 -19.07 5.80 -19.22
N GLU A 160 -19.35 4.84 -20.08
CA GLU A 160 -19.77 5.14 -21.45
C GLU A 160 -20.98 6.08 -21.37
N ALA A 161 -20.85 7.23 -21.98
CA ALA A 161 -21.90 8.24 -22.05
C ALA A 161 -23.03 7.80 -22.96
#